data_7c9b85bbbe73cc954ff5329956040007
#
_entry.id   7c9b85bbbe73cc954ff5329956040007
#
_cell.length_a   1.000
_cell.length_b   1.000
_cell.length_c   1.000
_cell.angle_alpha   90.00
_cell.angle_beta   90.00
_cell.angle_gamma   90.00
#
_symmetry.space_group_name_H-M   'P 1'
#
loop_
_entity.id
_entity.type
_entity.pdbx_description
1 polymer ?
#
loop_
_entity_poly.entity_id
_entity_poly.type
_entity_poly.pdbx_seq_one_letter_code
_entity_poly.pdbx_strand_id
1 'polypeptide(L)'
;EPGGIDYADGKLYIADTNNHAVRVADLATGVVSTVTFPNVGRLGGAGAASAAPGGLTGGAFAAEDTLLLAPQTVAAGPGTLRIQVTMPDGYKLNGLAPFTAIFPDDPVAQVPADSRDIRITLPGLPVEVPVTFAVGQTDLALDLTVYWCEAVNETLCFVDRTTLVVPLTVLPDGDAHEITFERALVPPVVQNTLG
;
A
#
# COMPACT_ATOMS: atom_id res chain seq x y z
N GLU A 1 0.16 -20.35 -7.21
CA GLU A 1 0.78 -21.63 -6.77
C GLU A 1 0.64 -21.73 -5.24
N PRO A 2 0.32 -22.93 -4.69
CA PRO A 2 0.34 -23.15 -3.26
C PRO A 2 1.75 -22.93 -2.70
N GLY A 3 1.88 -22.10 -1.67
CA GLY A 3 3.17 -21.81 -1.04
C GLY A 3 3.62 -22.84 -0.01
N GLY A 4 2.72 -23.73 0.42
CA GLY A 4 3.01 -24.81 1.38
C GLY A 4 1.80 -25.68 1.63
N ILE A 5 2.04 -26.89 2.11
CA ILE A 5 1.01 -27.86 2.51
C ILE A 5 1.46 -28.50 3.82
N ASP A 6 0.51 -28.65 4.75
CA ASP A 6 0.71 -29.40 5.99
C ASP A 6 -0.48 -30.35 6.23
N TYR A 7 -0.25 -31.40 7.01
CA TYR A 7 -1.25 -32.40 7.30
C TYR A 7 -1.48 -32.51 8.82
N ALA A 8 -2.74 -32.41 9.22
CA ALA A 8 -3.16 -32.67 10.60
C ALA A 8 -4.61 -33.20 10.63
N ASP A 9 -4.88 -34.17 11.50
CA ASP A 9 -6.21 -34.68 11.84
C ASP A 9 -7.09 -35.05 10.62
N GLY A 10 -6.49 -35.74 9.63
CA GLY A 10 -7.20 -36.16 8.41
C GLY A 10 -7.50 -35.03 7.42
N LYS A 11 -6.85 -33.88 7.56
CA LYS A 11 -7.02 -32.69 6.73
C LYS A 11 -5.69 -32.20 6.18
N LEU A 12 -5.71 -31.68 4.96
CA LEU A 12 -4.59 -30.93 4.38
C LEU A 12 -4.87 -29.43 4.55
N TYR A 13 -3.91 -28.74 5.11
CA TYR A 13 -3.88 -27.27 5.19
C TYR A 13 -2.98 -26.75 4.07
N ILE A 14 -3.54 -25.94 3.20
CA ILE A 14 -2.88 -25.48 1.96
C ILE A 14 -2.78 -23.96 2.02
N ALA A 15 -1.56 -23.44 2.01
CA ALA A 15 -1.29 -22.03 1.86
C ALA A 15 -1.53 -21.61 0.39
N ASP A 16 -2.75 -21.17 0.09
CA ASP A 16 -3.12 -20.67 -1.25
C ASP A 16 -2.67 -19.22 -1.41
N THR A 17 -1.36 -19.04 -1.60
CA THR A 17 -0.70 -17.73 -1.58
C THR A 17 -1.20 -16.78 -2.65
N ASN A 18 -1.56 -17.28 -3.83
CA ASN A 18 -2.10 -16.43 -4.90
C ASN A 18 -3.51 -15.88 -4.60
N ASN A 19 -4.24 -16.53 -3.71
CA ASN A 19 -5.58 -16.11 -3.29
C ASN A 19 -5.60 -15.56 -1.85
N HIS A 20 -4.43 -15.36 -1.24
CA HIS A 20 -4.28 -14.86 0.14
C HIS A 20 -5.17 -15.61 1.14
N ALA A 21 -5.22 -16.94 1.02
CA ALA A 21 -6.12 -17.78 1.79
C ALA A 21 -5.43 -19.06 2.30
N VAL A 22 -5.93 -19.57 3.42
CA VAL A 22 -5.62 -20.94 3.83
C VAL A 22 -6.81 -21.81 3.46
N ARG A 23 -6.57 -22.86 2.65
CA ARG A 23 -7.57 -23.86 2.30
C ARG A 23 -7.41 -25.08 3.19
N VAL A 24 -8.52 -25.71 3.52
CA VAL A 24 -8.53 -27.00 4.23
C VAL A 24 -9.26 -28.00 3.37
N ALA A 25 -8.57 -29.07 2.98
CA ALA A 25 -9.15 -30.21 2.30
C ALA A 25 -9.37 -31.34 3.32
N ASP A 26 -10.60 -31.75 3.53
CA ASP A 26 -10.95 -32.92 4.32
C ASP A 26 -10.74 -34.17 3.47
N LEU A 27 -9.82 -35.05 3.89
CA LEU A 27 -9.46 -36.23 3.11
C LEU A 27 -10.50 -37.35 3.13
N ALA A 28 -11.39 -37.35 4.11
CA ALA A 28 -12.45 -38.35 4.20
C ALA A 28 -13.63 -38.01 3.28
N THR A 29 -13.92 -36.72 3.11
CA THR A 29 -15.08 -36.24 2.35
C THR A 29 -14.72 -35.66 1.00
N GLY A 30 -13.43 -35.31 0.77
CA GLY A 30 -12.97 -34.60 -0.42
C GLY A 30 -13.40 -33.13 -0.49
N VAL A 31 -14.01 -32.60 0.57
CA VAL A 31 -14.47 -31.20 0.60
C VAL A 31 -13.32 -30.27 0.89
N VAL A 32 -13.21 -29.20 0.08
CA VAL A 32 -12.25 -28.11 0.28
C VAL A 32 -12.98 -26.89 0.75
N SER A 33 -12.52 -26.32 1.88
CA SER A 33 -13.06 -25.09 2.48
C SER A 33 -11.97 -24.05 2.68
N THR A 34 -12.36 -22.79 2.86
CA THR A 34 -11.43 -21.72 3.23
C THR A 34 -11.50 -21.50 4.73
N VAL A 35 -10.34 -21.42 5.38
CA VAL A 35 -10.28 -21.05 6.80
C VAL A 35 -10.64 -19.59 6.94
N THR A 36 -11.69 -19.32 7.71
CA THR A 36 -12.06 -17.96 8.11
C THR A 36 -11.58 -17.72 9.53
N PHE A 37 -10.85 -16.65 9.74
CA PHE A 37 -10.39 -16.25 11.06
C PHE A 37 -11.37 -15.20 11.61
N PRO A 38 -12.25 -15.52 12.58
CA PRO A 38 -13.06 -14.51 13.22
C PRO A 38 -12.12 -13.55 13.98
N ASN A 39 -12.27 -12.25 13.75
CA ASN A 39 -11.47 -11.18 14.36
C ASN A 39 -10.10 -10.87 13.72
N VAL A 40 -9.89 -11.18 12.45
CA VAL A 40 -8.65 -10.79 11.73
C VAL A 40 -8.42 -9.26 11.71
N GLY A 41 -9.44 -8.46 11.90
CA GLY A 41 -9.33 -7.01 12.09
C GLY A 41 -8.46 -6.56 13.29
N ARG A 42 -8.04 -7.49 14.16
CA ARG A 42 -7.08 -7.24 15.27
C ARG A 42 -5.65 -7.70 14.96
N LEU A 43 -5.45 -8.41 13.84
CA LEU A 43 -4.12 -8.93 13.42
C LEU A 43 -3.62 -8.25 12.14
N GLY A 44 -4.10 -7.03 11.82
CA GLY A 44 -3.73 -6.31 10.62
C GLY A 44 -4.32 -6.94 9.33
N GLY A 45 -5.46 -6.50 8.93
CA GLY A 45 -5.94 -6.45 7.58
C GLY A 45 -6.05 -7.72 6.75
N ALA A 46 -7.22 -8.37 6.74
CA ALA A 46 -7.78 -8.96 5.53
C ALA A 46 -9.30 -8.76 5.59
N GLY A 47 -9.75 -7.71 4.95
CA GLY A 47 -11.17 -7.48 4.71
C GLY A 47 -11.76 -8.67 3.96
N ALA A 48 -12.86 -9.24 4.49
CA ALA A 48 -13.64 -10.26 3.81
C ALA A 48 -14.13 -9.69 2.47
N ALA A 49 -13.49 -10.09 1.36
CA ALA A 49 -14.03 -9.85 0.03
C ALA A 49 -15.30 -10.70 -0.13
N SER A 50 -16.44 -10.04 -0.08
CA SER A 50 -17.71 -10.57 -0.58
C SER A 50 -17.55 -10.83 -2.08
N ALA A 51 -17.63 -12.10 -2.48
CA ALA A 51 -17.52 -12.50 -3.87
C ALA A 51 -18.73 -11.96 -4.66
N ALA A 52 -18.46 -11.02 -5.57
CA ALA A 52 -19.33 -10.79 -6.73
C ALA A 52 -18.57 -11.26 -7.98
N PRO A 53 -19.22 -11.99 -8.91
CA PRO A 53 -18.55 -12.49 -10.10
C PRO A 53 -18.49 -11.40 -11.17
N GLY A 54 -17.29 -11.09 -11.66
CA GLY A 54 -17.15 -10.34 -12.89
C GLY A 54 -15.93 -9.41 -12.94
N GLY A 55 -14.98 -9.74 -13.81
CA GLY A 55 -14.07 -8.79 -14.43
C GLY A 55 -12.69 -8.71 -13.79
N LEU A 56 -11.72 -9.39 -14.42
CA LEU A 56 -10.28 -9.15 -14.23
C LEU A 56 -9.90 -7.79 -14.84
N THR A 57 -10.06 -6.74 -14.09
CA THR A 57 -9.33 -5.50 -14.30
C THR A 57 -8.31 -5.42 -13.17
N GLY A 58 -7.03 -5.18 -13.53
CA GLY A 58 -5.91 -5.19 -12.59
C GLY A 58 -6.22 -4.42 -11.31
N GLY A 59 -6.55 -5.17 -10.24
CA GLY A 59 -6.96 -4.61 -8.99
C GLY A 59 -5.77 -3.95 -8.32
N ALA A 60 -5.84 -2.63 -8.15
CA ALA A 60 -5.09 -1.97 -7.10
C ALA A 60 -5.46 -2.68 -5.79
N PHE A 61 -4.47 -3.20 -5.07
CA PHE A 61 -4.70 -3.76 -3.75
C PHE A 61 -5.26 -2.62 -2.88
N ALA A 62 -6.43 -2.82 -2.28
CA ALA A 62 -6.98 -1.83 -1.37
C ALA A 62 -5.94 -1.51 -0.29
N ALA A 63 -5.66 -0.23 -0.09
CA ALA A 63 -4.77 0.20 0.97
C ALA A 63 -5.32 -0.25 2.33
N GLU A 64 -4.45 -0.74 3.19
CA GLU A 64 -4.86 -1.26 4.50
C GLU A 64 -5.24 -0.11 5.45
N ASP A 65 -4.64 1.09 5.26
CA ASP A 65 -4.91 2.29 6.04
C ASP A 65 -5.01 3.54 5.15
N THR A 66 -5.87 4.46 5.55
CA THR A 66 -5.94 5.80 4.95
C THR A 66 -5.40 6.83 5.95
N LEU A 67 -4.41 7.60 5.54
CA LEU A 67 -3.81 8.66 6.35
C LEU A 67 -4.12 10.03 5.75
N LEU A 68 -4.86 10.83 6.48
CA LEU A 68 -5.12 12.22 6.13
C LEU A 68 -3.93 13.10 6.52
N LEU A 69 -3.30 13.74 5.55
CA LEU A 69 -2.19 14.67 5.75
C LEU A 69 -2.70 16.09 6.00
N ALA A 70 -1.80 16.97 6.42
CA ALA A 70 -2.12 18.37 6.60
C ALA A 70 -2.56 19.02 5.27
N PRO A 71 -3.56 19.92 5.28
CA PRO A 71 -3.97 20.65 4.08
C PRO A 71 -2.81 21.44 3.46
N GLN A 72 -2.73 21.45 2.13
CA GLN A 72 -1.72 22.19 1.40
C GLN A 72 -2.36 23.11 0.37
N THR A 73 -1.68 24.24 0.10
CA THR A 73 -2.15 25.23 -0.86
C THR A 73 -1.04 25.54 -1.85
N VAL A 74 -1.35 25.51 -3.15
CA VAL A 74 -0.42 25.82 -4.25
C VAL A 74 -1.05 26.75 -5.26
N ALA A 75 -0.24 27.28 -6.17
CA ALA A 75 -0.67 28.03 -7.33
C ALA A 75 -0.96 27.11 -8.51
N ALA A 76 -1.85 27.54 -9.39
CA ALA A 76 -2.14 26.88 -10.65
C ALA A 76 -0.92 26.90 -11.58
N GLY A 77 -0.79 25.85 -12.41
CA GLY A 77 0.31 25.70 -13.35
C GLY A 77 1.12 24.44 -13.16
N PRO A 78 2.27 24.33 -13.84
CA PRO A 78 3.19 23.20 -13.68
C PRO A 78 3.76 23.14 -12.26
N GLY A 79 3.85 21.94 -11.69
CA GLY A 79 4.37 21.72 -10.34
C GLY A 79 4.92 20.33 -10.15
N THR A 80 5.21 20.00 -8.90
CA THR A 80 5.82 18.73 -8.50
C THR A 80 5.09 18.12 -7.31
N LEU A 81 4.78 16.84 -7.39
CA LEU A 81 4.40 16.03 -6.24
C LEU A 81 5.65 15.34 -5.70
N ARG A 82 5.89 15.47 -4.42
CA ARG A 82 7.07 14.93 -3.75
C ARG A 82 6.65 13.86 -2.76
N ILE A 83 7.13 12.63 -2.93
CA ILE A 83 6.84 11.51 -2.05
C ILE A 83 8.05 11.30 -1.14
N GLN A 84 7.91 11.65 0.12
CA GLN A 84 8.93 11.51 1.14
C GLN A 84 8.58 10.34 2.06
N VAL A 85 9.41 9.29 2.03
CA VAL A 85 9.29 8.18 2.98
C VAL A 85 10.45 8.25 3.96
N THR A 86 10.13 8.27 5.25
CA THR A 86 11.13 8.24 6.33
C THR A 86 11.11 6.87 6.98
N MET A 87 12.26 6.22 6.99
CA MET A 87 12.45 4.93 7.65
C MET A 87 13.07 5.11 9.03
N PRO A 88 12.73 4.24 10.00
CA PRO A 88 13.39 4.24 11.29
C PRO A 88 14.85 3.80 11.17
N ASP A 89 15.68 4.17 12.16
CA ASP A 89 17.08 3.77 12.21
C ASP A 89 17.22 2.23 12.15
N GLY A 90 18.18 1.76 11.40
CA GLY A 90 18.45 0.33 11.24
C GLY A 90 17.57 -0.37 10.18
N TYR A 91 16.79 0.37 9.41
CA TYR A 91 15.97 -0.17 8.34
C TYR A 91 16.32 0.45 6.98
N LYS A 92 15.98 -0.27 5.90
CA LYS A 92 16.19 0.17 4.51
C LYS A 92 15.06 -0.32 3.61
N LEU A 93 14.93 0.28 2.43
CA LEU A 93 14.04 -0.24 1.39
C LEU A 93 14.48 -1.66 0.96
N ASN A 94 13.49 -2.52 0.70
CA ASN A 94 13.75 -3.84 0.16
C ASN A 94 14.05 -3.75 -1.34
N GLY A 95 15.25 -4.15 -1.75
CA GLY A 95 15.68 -4.15 -3.15
C GLY A 95 15.09 -5.27 -4.00
N LEU A 96 14.32 -6.20 -3.42
CA LEU A 96 13.70 -7.33 -4.12
C LEU A 96 12.23 -7.07 -4.47
N ALA A 97 11.64 -6.00 -3.96
CA ALA A 97 10.25 -5.64 -4.21
C ALA A 97 10.14 -4.17 -4.65
N PRO A 98 9.22 -3.84 -5.57
CA PRO A 98 9.11 -2.48 -6.08
C PRO A 98 8.45 -1.56 -5.05
N PHE A 99 8.99 -0.36 -4.90
CA PHE A 99 8.27 0.80 -4.40
C PHE A 99 7.16 1.12 -5.41
N THR A 100 5.94 1.26 -4.95
CA THR A 100 4.80 1.55 -5.82
C THR A 100 4.07 2.80 -5.35
N ALA A 101 3.80 3.72 -6.27
CA ALA A 101 3.01 4.91 -6.02
C ALA A 101 2.00 5.09 -7.15
N ILE A 102 0.71 5.07 -6.81
CA ILE A 102 -0.38 5.14 -7.78
C ILE A 102 -1.24 6.37 -7.48
N PHE A 103 -1.38 7.24 -8.46
CA PHE A 103 -2.25 8.41 -8.40
C PHE A 103 -3.54 8.14 -9.17
N PRO A 104 -4.71 8.23 -8.52
CA PRO A 104 -5.99 8.28 -9.21
C PRO A 104 -6.07 9.48 -10.18
N ASP A 105 -6.99 9.41 -11.14
CA ASP A 105 -7.27 10.57 -11.99
C ASP A 105 -7.90 11.69 -11.15
N ASP A 106 -7.34 12.89 -11.22
CA ASP A 106 -7.82 14.05 -10.48
C ASP A 106 -7.90 15.28 -11.40
N PRO A 107 -9.04 16.00 -11.45
CA PRO A 107 -9.21 17.13 -12.34
C PRO A 107 -8.46 18.38 -11.90
N VAL A 108 -8.08 18.49 -10.62
CA VAL A 108 -7.38 19.64 -10.03
C VAL A 108 -5.87 19.42 -9.99
N ALA A 109 -5.43 18.19 -9.69
CA ALA A 109 -4.01 17.82 -9.70
C ALA A 109 -3.75 16.76 -10.79
N GLN A 110 -3.52 17.23 -12.00
CA GLN A 110 -3.42 16.40 -13.20
C GLN A 110 -2.01 15.80 -13.32
N VAL A 111 -1.83 14.57 -12.87
CA VAL A 111 -0.62 13.80 -13.09
C VAL A 111 -0.65 13.21 -14.51
N PRO A 112 0.43 13.31 -15.31
CA PRO A 112 0.49 12.68 -16.63
C PRO A 112 0.24 11.15 -16.55
N ALA A 113 -0.44 10.59 -17.54
CA ALA A 113 -0.88 9.19 -17.51
C ALA A 113 0.28 8.19 -17.38
N ASP A 114 1.45 8.50 -17.92
CA ASP A 114 2.68 7.72 -17.85
C ASP A 114 3.40 7.83 -16.48
N SER A 115 2.99 8.79 -15.66
CA SER A 115 3.56 9.07 -14.34
C SER A 115 2.59 8.73 -13.20
N ARG A 116 1.40 8.15 -13.48
CA ARG A 116 0.40 7.80 -12.47
C ARG A 116 0.63 6.47 -11.79
N ASP A 117 1.28 5.50 -12.45
CA ASP A 117 1.61 4.19 -11.91
C ASP A 117 3.14 4.03 -11.88
N ILE A 118 3.72 4.38 -10.75
CA ILE A 118 5.17 4.38 -10.54
C ILE A 118 5.55 3.08 -9.85
N ARG A 119 6.48 2.34 -10.45
CA ARG A 119 7.05 1.09 -9.90
C ARG A 119 8.55 1.13 -10.05
N ILE A 120 9.26 1.42 -8.97
CA ILE A 120 10.72 1.59 -8.98
C ILE A 120 11.33 0.67 -7.92
N THR A 121 12.34 -0.09 -8.31
CA THR A 121 13.16 -0.85 -7.36
C THR A 121 14.24 0.07 -6.79
N LEU A 122 14.26 0.23 -5.46
CA LEU A 122 15.19 1.12 -4.74
C LEU A 122 15.20 2.56 -5.28
N PRO A 123 14.09 3.30 -5.20
CA PRO A 123 14.08 4.70 -5.62
C PRO A 123 15.00 5.54 -4.73
N GLY A 124 15.60 6.57 -5.32
CA GLY A 124 16.09 7.70 -4.53
C GLY A 124 14.92 8.40 -3.87
N LEU A 125 15.01 8.66 -2.58
CA LEU A 125 13.98 9.43 -1.86
C LEU A 125 14.45 10.89 -1.66
N PRO A 126 13.56 11.86 -1.83
CA PRO A 126 12.15 11.76 -2.24
C PRO A 126 11.98 11.36 -3.72
N VAL A 127 10.84 10.71 -4.03
CA VAL A 127 10.42 10.51 -5.42
C VAL A 127 9.64 11.74 -5.88
N GLU A 128 10.03 12.32 -7.01
CA GLU A 128 9.40 13.51 -7.58
C GLU A 128 8.57 13.14 -8.83
N VAL A 129 7.35 13.65 -8.90
CA VAL A 129 6.40 13.36 -9.96
C VAL A 129 5.86 14.66 -10.54
N PRO A 130 5.92 14.87 -11.86
CA PRO A 130 5.40 16.07 -12.49
C PRO A 130 3.87 16.11 -12.39
N VAL A 131 3.31 17.30 -12.21
CA VAL A 131 1.87 17.54 -12.13
C VAL A 131 1.52 18.88 -12.74
N THR A 132 0.28 19.03 -13.23
CA THR A 132 -0.29 20.33 -13.57
C THR A 132 -1.46 20.63 -12.65
N PHE A 133 -1.39 21.74 -11.93
CA PHE A 133 -2.43 22.18 -11.03
C PHE A 133 -3.44 23.08 -11.74
N ALA A 134 -4.73 22.73 -11.67
CA ALA A 134 -5.85 23.55 -12.11
C ALA A 134 -6.51 24.20 -10.89
N VAL A 135 -6.98 25.44 -11.02
CA VAL A 135 -7.66 26.15 -9.94
C VAL A 135 -8.84 25.33 -9.41
N GLY A 136 -8.90 25.11 -8.08
CA GLY A 136 -9.96 24.33 -7.46
C GLY A 136 -9.56 23.77 -6.09
N GLN A 137 -10.37 22.83 -5.63
CA GLN A 137 -10.13 22.07 -4.40
C GLN A 137 -10.35 20.58 -4.67
N THR A 138 -9.53 19.75 -4.07
CA THR A 138 -9.64 18.29 -4.14
C THR A 138 -9.02 17.64 -2.90
N ASP A 139 -9.38 16.40 -2.64
CA ASP A 139 -8.68 15.51 -1.72
C ASP A 139 -7.73 14.64 -2.56
N LEU A 140 -6.52 15.14 -2.79
CA LEU A 140 -5.55 14.46 -3.64
C LEU A 140 -5.04 13.18 -2.95
N ALA A 141 -5.34 12.03 -3.56
CA ALA A 141 -4.98 10.72 -3.04
C ALA A 141 -3.73 10.14 -3.71
N LEU A 142 -2.97 9.38 -2.93
CA LEU A 142 -1.82 8.58 -3.36
C LEU A 142 -1.88 7.21 -2.71
N ASP A 143 -2.03 6.14 -3.49
CA ASP A 143 -1.87 4.77 -3.01
C ASP A 143 -0.39 4.39 -3.03
N LEU A 144 0.18 4.26 -1.83
CA LEU A 144 1.60 3.99 -1.62
C LEU A 144 1.80 2.56 -1.10
N THR A 145 2.75 1.83 -1.72
CA THR A 145 3.22 0.54 -1.19
C THR A 145 4.73 0.58 -1.06
N VAL A 146 5.22 0.33 0.14
CA VAL A 146 6.64 0.32 0.48
C VAL A 146 7.01 -1.00 1.13
N TYR A 147 8.02 -1.68 0.58
CA TYR A 147 8.64 -2.85 1.19
C TYR A 147 9.96 -2.43 1.83
N TRP A 148 10.16 -2.78 3.09
CA TRP A 148 11.32 -2.38 3.86
C TRP A 148 11.75 -3.46 4.85
N CYS A 149 13.04 -3.57 5.12
CA CYS A 149 13.62 -4.64 5.93
C CYS A 149 14.65 -4.07 6.91
N GLU A 150 15.00 -4.85 7.92
CA GLU A 150 16.18 -4.58 8.72
C GLU A 150 17.42 -4.47 7.84
N ALA A 151 18.26 -3.45 8.11
CA ALA A 151 19.40 -3.12 7.24
C ALA A 151 20.55 -4.14 7.33
N VAL A 152 20.71 -4.81 8.48
CA VAL A 152 21.89 -5.64 8.75
C VAL A 152 21.68 -7.08 8.34
N ASN A 153 20.61 -7.73 8.78
CA ASN A 153 20.42 -9.17 8.56
C ASN A 153 19.32 -9.49 7.55
N GLU A 154 18.49 -8.51 7.20
CA GLU A 154 17.32 -8.67 6.30
C GLU A 154 16.39 -9.84 6.70
N THR A 155 16.43 -10.25 7.98
CA THR A 155 15.62 -11.36 8.49
C THR A 155 14.17 -10.98 8.69
N LEU A 156 13.91 -9.69 8.93
CA LEU A 156 12.57 -9.17 9.16
C LEU A 156 12.26 -8.09 8.14
N CYS A 157 11.24 -8.35 7.31
CA CYS A 157 10.76 -7.43 6.31
C CYS A 157 9.28 -7.10 6.53
N PHE A 158 8.92 -5.88 6.20
CA PHE A 158 7.57 -5.34 6.35
C PHE A 158 7.06 -4.83 5.01
N VAL A 159 5.74 -4.73 4.91
CA VAL A 159 5.07 -4.00 3.85
C VAL A 159 4.18 -2.93 4.48
N ASP A 160 4.31 -1.72 3.99
CA ASP A 160 3.40 -0.61 4.27
C ASP A 160 2.53 -0.37 3.05
N ARG A 161 1.21 -0.42 3.22
CA ARG A 161 0.22 -0.11 2.19
C ARG A 161 -0.71 0.93 2.75
N THR A 162 -0.57 2.15 2.27
CA THR A 162 -1.28 3.31 2.82
C THR A 162 -1.80 4.17 1.69
N THR A 163 -3.06 4.57 1.75
CA THR A 163 -3.57 5.69 0.96
C THR A 163 -3.29 6.98 1.72
N LEU A 164 -2.43 7.83 1.16
CA LEU A 164 -2.16 9.18 1.67
C LEU A 164 -3.13 10.15 1.01
N VAL A 165 -3.81 10.97 1.79
CA VAL A 165 -4.77 11.96 1.28
C VAL A 165 -4.36 13.36 1.75
N VAL A 166 -4.17 14.26 0.79
CA VAL A 166 -3.86 15.67 1.02
C VAL A 166 -5.06 16.53 0.62
N PRO A 167 -5.75 17.19 1.56
CA PRO A 167 -6.70 18.23 1.20
C PRO A 167 -5.95 19.37 0.49
N LEU A 168 -6.21 19.56 -0.80
CA LEU A 168 -5.50 20.48 -1.66
C LEU A 168 -6.38 21.65 -2.08
N THR A 169 -5.84 22.84 -1.95
CA THR A 169 -6.42 24.07 -2.51
C THR A 169 -5.46 24.66 -3.55
N VAL A 170 -5.93 24.82 -4.78
CA VAL A 170 -5.17 25.45 -5.85
C VAL A 170 -5.72 26.84 -6.14
N LEU A 171 -4.90 27.86 -5.94
CA LEU A 171 -5.21 29.27 -6.18
C LEU A 171 -4.75 29.68 -7.58
N PRO A 172 -5.37 30.72 -8.20
CA PRO A 172 -4.95 31.19 -9.51
C PRO A 172 -3.51 31.74 -9.53
N ASP A 173 -3.07 32.33 -8.41
CA ASP A 173 -1.77 32.97 -8.26
C ASP A 173 -1.07 32.51 -6.96
N GLY A 174 0.28 32.53 -6.95
CA GLY A 174 1.11 32.18 -5.80
C GLY A 174 2.48 31.66 -6.24
N ASP A 175 3.35 31.43 -5.27
CA ASP A 175 4.74 30.98 -5.50
C ASP A 175 4.96 29.49 -5.19
N ALA A 176 4.01 28.84 -4.52
CA ALA A 176 4.14 27.41 -4.18
C ALA A 176 3.59 26.54 -5.31
N HIS A 177 4.41 25.65 -5.83
CA HIS A 177 4.07 24.69 -6.88
C HIS A 177 4.50 23.26 -6.52
N GLU A 178 4.69 22.99 -5.24
CA GLU A 178 5.09 21.67 -4.74
C GLU A 178 4.11 21.18 -3.66
N ILE A 179 3.72 19.91 -3.77
CA ILE A 179 2.94 19.18 -2.79
C ILE A 179 3.80 18.05 -2.23
N THR A 180 3.84 17.90 -0.92
CA THR A 180 4.59 16.82 -0.27
C THR A 180 3.64 15.80 0.37
N PHE A 181 3.83 14.53 -0.02
CA PHE A 181 3.27 13.37 0.65
C PHE A 181 4.32 12.82 1.60
N GLU A 182 4.07 12.89 2.90
CA GLU A 182 4.99 12.41 3.92
C GLU A 182 4.49 11.09 4.53
N ARG A 183 5.34 10.08 4.57
CA ARG A 183 5.08 8.81 5.25
C ARG A 183 6.25 8.43 6.13
N ALA A 184 6.05 8.41 7.45
CA ALA A 184 6.99 7.84 8.40
C ALA A 184 6.62 6.38 8.66
N LEU A 185 7.56 5.46 8.41
CA LEU A 185 7.39 4.04 8.67
C LEU A 185 7.74 3.74 10.12
N VAL A 186 6.93 2.90 10.77
CA VAL A 186 7.14 2.49 12.16
C VAL A 186 7.09 0.96 12.23
N PRO A 187 8.14 0.30 12.77
CA PRO A 187 8.09 -1.14 12.91
C PRO A 187 6.98 -1.54 13.89
N PRO A 188 6.26 -2.64 13.61
CA PRO A 188 5.26 -3.14 14.53
C PRO A 188 5.91 -3.53 15.85
N VAL A 189 5.33 -3.07 16.96
CA VAL A 189 5.81 -3.43 18.32
C VAL A 189 5.45 -4.88 18.58
N VAL A 190 6.44 -5.76 18.61
CA VAL A 190 6.26 -7.14 19.08
C VAL A 190 6.08 -7.08 20.60
N GLN A 191 4.85 -7.12 21.07
CA GLN A 191 4.58 -7.30 22.50
C GLN A 191 4.92 -8.77 22.86
N ASN A 192 6.11 -8.99 23.41
CA ASN A 192 6.42 -10.24 24.09
C ASN A 192 5.60 -10.32 25.38
N THR A 193 4.37 -10.79 25.31
CA THR A 193 3.62 -11.25 26.49
C THR A 193 4.07 -12.67 26.82
N LEU A 194 5.30 -12.82 27.33
CA LEU A 194 5.69 -13.96 28.13
C LEU A 194 5.44 -13.56 29.59
N GLY A 195 4.27 -13.91 30.08
CA GLY A 195 3.91 -13.96 31.50
C GLY A 195 3.57 -15.41 31.87
#